data_df6c8d5103b422a4f17979805344db2e
#
_entry.id   df6c8d5103b422a4f17979805344db2e
#
_cell.length_a   1.000
_cell.length_b   1.000
_cell.length_c   1.000
_cell.angle_alpha   90.00
_cell.angle_beta   90.00
_cell.angle_gamma   90.00
#
_symmetry.space_group_name_H-M   'P 1'
#
loop_
_entity.id
_entity.type
_entity.pdbx_description
1 polymer ?
#
loop_
_entity_poly.entity_id
_entity_poly.type
_entity_poly.pdbx_seq_one_letter_code
_entity_poly.pdbx_strand_id
1 'polypeptide(L)'
;KATLKPVISKLREIIIKERFEELFGDRDDLVYNISFYDLADEDYVDNWKKYVFTTKISDRFVVKPTWRDYEKNSDELVIELDPGRAFGTGTHPTTYLCIRLMEKYIENSHTVIDVGTGSGILMVAANKLGAKEIWGVDIDADACEVAKENLILNGITDENTKVLVGNLLNVVENKTFDVVVANILADVILMLLKDISKVIKKDNILI
;
A
#
# COMPACT_ATOMS: atom_id res chain seq x y z
N LYS A 1 -21.21 10.58 -28.36
CA LYS A 1 -20.50 10.27 -27.12
C LYS A 1 -20.31 11.48 -26.18
N ALA A 2 -20.47 12.72 -26.66
CA ALA A 2 -20.29 13.95 -25.86
C ALA A 2 -21.46 14.31 -24.93
N THR A 3 -22.63 13.71 -25.09
CA THR A 3 -23.87 14.08 -24.38
C THR A 3 -24.12 13.30 -23.07
N LEU A 4 -23.43 12.22 -22.81
CA LEU A 4 -23.65 11.37 -21.62
C LEU A 4 -22.86 11.84 -20.38
N LYS A 5 -21.67 12.41 -20.52
CA LYS A 5 -20.85 12.88 -19.39
C LYS A 5 -21.57 13.91 -18.49
N PRO A 6 -22.21 14.99 -19.05
CA PRO A 6 -22.91 15.97 -18.22
C PRO A 6 -24.10 15.40 -17.46
N VAL A 7 -24.84 14.44 -18.08
CA VAL A 7 -25.99 13.80 -17.44
C VAL A 7 -25.58 12.91 -16.28
N ILE A 8 -24.51 12.15 -16.43
CA ILE A 8 -23.95 11.28 -15.36
C ILE A 8 -23.41 12.13 -14.21
N SER A 9 -22.74 13.23 -14.49
CA SER A 9 -22.27 14.17 -13.47
C SER A 9 -23.42 14.73 -12.65
N LYS A 10 -24.47 15.22 -13.31
CA LYS A 10 -25.65 15.79 -12.66
C LYS A 10 -26.44 14.77 -11.83
N LEU A 11 -26.54 13.52 -12.30
CA LEU A 11 -27.13 12.42 -11.53
C LEU A 11 -26.33 12.11 -10.26
N ARG A 12 -25.00 12.08 -10.34
CA ARG A 12 -24.13 11.89 -9.17
C ARG A 12 -24.29 13.01 -8.14
N GLU A 13 -24.39 14.25 -8.57
CA GLU A 13 -24.66 15.38 -7.69
C GLU A 13 -25.98 15.22 -6.91
N ILE A 14 -27.05 14.83 -7.61
CA ILE A 14 -28.36 14.62 -6.99
C ILE A 14 -28.27 13.50 -5.95
N ILE A 15 -27.71 12.35 -6.30
CA ILE A 15 -27.57 11.20 -5.39
C ILE A 15 -26.76 11.56 -4.16
N ILE A 16 -25.66 12.28 -4.31
CA ILE A 16 -24.81 12.69 -3.18
C ILE A 16 -25.56 13.66 -2.27
N LYS A 17 -26.27 14.64 -2.82
CA LYS A 17 -27.08 15.59 -2.05
C LYS A 17 -28.21 14.90 -1.30
N GLU A 18 -28.96 14.03 -1.96
CA GLU A 18 -30.03 13.24 -1.33
C GLU A 18 -29.49 12.36 -0.20
N ARG A 19 -28.35 11.69 -0.43
CA ARG A 19 -27.74 10.85 0.60
C ARG A 19 -27.21 11.65 1.77
N PHE A 20 -26.69 12.84 1.54
CA PHE A 20 -26.21 13.72 2.60
C PHE A 20 -27.37 14.26 3.42
N GLU A 21 -28.46 14.65 2.77
CA GLU A 21 -29.70 15.09 3.43
C GLU A 21 -30.32 13.96 4.25
N GLU A 22 -30.35 12.73 3.73
CA GLU A 22 -30.83 11.55 4.46
C GLU A 22 -30.03 11.25 5.73
N LEU A 23 -28.72 11.49 5.70
CA LEU A 23 -27.81 11.20 6.83
C LEU A 23 -27.75 12.33 7.86
N PHE A 24 -27.93 13.59 7.45
CA PHE A 24 -27.64 14.77 8.25
C PHE A 24 -28.74 15.84 8.26
N GLY A 25 -29.82 15.67 7.47
CA GLY A 25 -30.88 16.68 7.32
C GLY A 25 -31.64 16.99 8.61
N ASP A 26 -31.70 16.05 9.56
CA ASP A 26 -32.33 16.22 10.86
C ASP A 26 -31.40 16.85 11.94
N ARG A 27 -30.20 17.27 11.54
CA ARG A 27 -29.18 17.85 12.42
C ARG A 27 -29.20 19.37 12.37
N ASP A 28 -29.96 20.02 13.25
CA ASP A 28 -30.04 21.49 13.37
C ASP A 28 -28.72 22.15 13.80
N ASP A 29 -27.80 21.37 14.35
CA ASP A 29 -26.47 21.80 14.78
C ASP A 29 -25.43 21.79 13.63
N LEU A 30 -25.79 21.27 12.45
CA LEU A 30 -24.89 21.11 11.33
C LEU A 30 -25.22 22.07 10.18
N VAL A 31 -24.40 23.07 9.99
CA VAL A 31 -24.48 23.95 8.80
C VAL A 31 -23.47 23.45 7.76
N TYR A 32 -23.95 23.03 6.61
CA TYR A 32 -23.09 22.54 5.54
C TYR A 32 -23.44 23.17 4.17
N ASN A 33 -22.46 23.17 3.30
CA ASN A 33 -22.64 23.53 1.89
C ASN A 33 -21.92 22.51 1.02
N ILE A 34 -22.66 21.92 0.08
CA ILE A 34 -22.10 20.96 -0.88
C ILE A 34 -21.87 21.67 -2.21
N SER A 35 -20.61 21.77 -2.62
CA SER A 35 -20.22 22.35 -3.89
C SER A 35 -19.51 21.29 -4.75
N PHE A 36 -19.83 21.31 -6.05
CA PHE A 36 -19.22 20.41 -7.03
C PHE A 36 -18.41 21.24 -8.01
N TYR A 37 -17.18 20.79 -8.28
CA TYR A 37 -16.29 21.43 -9.23
C TYR A 37 -15.82 20.39 -10.24
N ASP A 38 -15.86 20.75 -11.52
CA ASP A 38 -15.16 19.98 -12.54
C ASP A 38 -13.67 20.32 -12.43
N LEU A 39 -12.88 19.32 -12.02
CA LEU A 39 -11.42 19.41 -12.07
C LEU A 39 -10.96 18.93 -13.44
N ALA A 40 -10.10 19.68 -14.10
CA ALA A 40 -9.38 19.17 -15.26
C ALA A 40 -8.52 17.97 -14.84
N ASP A 41 -8.44 16.95 -15.69
CA ASP A 41 -7.67 15.74 -15.41
C ASP A 41 -6.22 16.08 -15.00
N GLU A 42 -5.64 17.14 -15.55
CA GLU A 42 -4.30 17.66 -15.24
C GLU A 42 -4.19 18.23 -13.82
N ASP A 43 -5.24 18.89 -13.31
CA ASP A 43 -5.28 19.44 -11.95
C ASP A 43 -5.46 18.35 -10.88
N TYR A 44 -6.09 17.23 -11.25
CA TYR A 44 -6.31 16.11 -10.32
C TYR A 44 -5.05 15.27 -10.13
N VAL A 45 -4.29 15.05 -11.22
CA VAL A 45 -3.10 14.18 -11.22
C VAL A 45 -2.00 14.69 -10.30
N ASP A 46 -1.83 16.01 -10.14
CA ASP A 46 -0.70 16.57 -9.39
C ASP A 46 -1.06 17.25 -8.06
N ASN A 47 -2.35 17.58 -7.83
CA ASN A 47 -2.74 18.31 -6.61
C ASN A 47 -2.56 17.50 -5.33
N TRP A 48 -2.76 16.19 -5.35
CA TRP A 48 -2.56 15.32 -4.20
C TRP A 48 -1.08 15.20 -3.79
N LYS A 49 -0.15 15.32 -4.73
CA LYS A 49 1.30 15.30 -4.48
C LYS A 49 1.74 16.36 -3.47
N LYS A 50 1.04 17.50 -3.43
CA LYS A 50 1.31 18.60 -2.48
C LYS A 50 1.10 18.18 -1.03
N TYR A 51 0.22 17.21 -0.78
CA TYR A 51 -0.16 16.73 0.55
C TYR A 51 0.59 15.49 1.00
N VAL A 52 1.44 14.91 0.14
CA VAL A 52 2.29 13.79 0.50
C VAL A 52 3.67 14.30 0.91
N PHE A 53 4.02 14.04 2.15
CA PHE A 53 5.26 14.52 2.76
C PHE A 53 6.17 13.36 3.12
N THR A 54 7.47 13.64 3.15
CA THR A 54 8.44 12.74 3.77
C THR A 54 8.05 12.51 5.21
N THR A 55 7.94 11.25 5.61
CA THR A 55 7.40 10.86 6.92
C THR A 55 8.33 9.86 7.61
N LYS A 56 8.72 10.17 8.84
CA LYS A 56 9.49 9.26 9.68
C LYS A 56 8.55 8.23 10.31
N ILE A 57 8.78 6.95 10.04
CA ILE A 57 7.97 5.82 10.50
C ILE A 57 8.48 5.26 11.83
N SER A 58 9.79 5.12 11.94
CA SER A 58 10.49 4.64 13.14
C SER A 58 11.78 5.43 13.34
N ASP A 59 12.62 5.02 14.27
CA ASP A 59 13.93 5.66 14.45
C ASP A 59 14.84 5.49 13.23
N ARG A 60 14.65 4.41 12.46
CA ARG A 60 15.46 4.10 11.28
C ARG A 60 14.72 4.31 9.96
N PHE A 61 13.41 4.05 9.90
CA PHE A 61 12.67 4.12 8.64
C PHE A 61 12.08 5.49 8.35
N VAL A 62 12.33 5.97 7.14
CA VAL A 62 11.75 7.17 6.55
C VAL A 62 11.12 6.80 5.21
N VAL A 63 9.90 7.21 4.97
CA VAL A 63 9.24 7.12 3.66
C VAL A 63 9.21 8.49 3.02
N LYS A 64 9.70 8.58 1.80
CA LYS A 64 9.63 9.80 1.01
C LYS A 64 9.02 9.55 -0.37
N PRO A 65 8.22 10.47 -0.89
CA PRO A 65 7.79 10.42 -2.28
C PRO A 65 8.95 10.84 -3.21
N THR A 66 8.92 10.37 -4.46
CA THR A 66 9.94 10.64 -5.49
C THR A 66 10.19 12.13 -5.72
N TRP A 67 9.17 12.98 -5.62
CA TRP A 67 9.22 14.44 -5.86
C TRP A 67 9.64 15.26 -4.65
N ARG A 68 10.09 14.65 -3.54
CA ARG A 68 10.62 15.34 -2.37
C ARG A 68 12.08 15.03 -2.19
N ASP A 69 12.88 16.07 -2.02
CA ASP A 69 14.26 15.90 -1.58
C ASP A 69 14.30 15.56 -0.09
N TYR A 70 15.23 14.70 0.29
CA TYR A 70 15.47 14.34 1.67
C TYR A 70 16.93 13.99 1.89
N GLU A 71 17.58 14.69 2.80
CA GLU A 71 18.93 14.39 3.26
C GLU A 71 18.84 13.36 4.39
N LYS A 72 19.20 12.11 4.07
CA LYS A 72 19.14 11.03 5.06
C LYS A 72 20.30 11.10 6.05
N ASN A 73 20.05 10.77 7.30
CA ASN A 73 21.08 10.47 8.27
C ASN A 73 21.72 9.10 8.00
N SER A 74 22.94 8.87 8.54
CA SER A 74 23.73 7.64 8.28
C SER A 74 22.97 6.36 8.58
N ASP A 75 22.14 6.37 9.61
CA ASP A 75 21.47 5.17 10.13
C ASP A 75 20.04 5.00 9.62
N GLU A 76 19.57 5.92 8.78
CA GLU A 76 18.22 5.88 8.25
C GLU A 76 18.09 4.98 7.02
N LEU A 77 17.02 4.20 7.00
CA LEU A 77 16.57 3.37 5.88
C LEU A 77 15.46 4.14 5.15
N VAL A 78 15.82 4.79 4.06
CA VAL A 78 14.85 5.59 3.30
C VAL A 78 14.17 4.71 2.27
N ILE A 79 12.84 4.67 2.33
CA ILE A 79 11.97 4.07 1.32
C ILE A 79 11.50 5.18 0.40
N GLU A 80 11.90 5.13 -0.86
CA GLU A 80 11.39 6.02 -1.89
C GLU A 80 10.19 5.40 -2.59
N LEU A 81 9.09 6.14 -2.69
CA LEU A 81 7.86 5.65 -3.31
C LEU A 81 7.31 6.63 -4.33
N ASP A 82 6.88 6.09 -5.45
CA ASP A 82 5.82 6.69 -6.23
C ASP A 82 4.53 5.90 -5.96
N PRO A 83 3.61 6.44 -5.14
CA PRO A 83 2.40 5.71 -4.81
C PRO A 83 1.50 5.44 -6.03
N GLY A 84 1.65 6.20 -7.12
CA GLY A 84 0.96 5.97 -8.37
C GLY A 84 -0.54 5.73 -8.20
N ARG A 85 -1.03 4.60 -8.75
CA ARG A 85 -2.42 4.15 -8.67
C ARG A 85 -2.66 3.08 -7.60
N ALA A 86 -1.60 2.53 -7.01
CA ALA A 86 -1.72 1.45 -6.02
C ALA A 86 -1.97 1.99 -4.61
N PHE A 87 -2.64 1.17 -3.79
CA PHE A 87 -2.77 1.43 -2.37
C PHE A 87 -1.41 1.24 -1.67
N GLY A 88 -1.15 2.04 -0.63
CA GLY A 88 0.09 1.93 0.15
C GLY A 88 1.03 3.12 -0.03
N THR A 89 0.51 4.34 0.19
CA THR A 89 1.30 5.59 0.18
C THR A 89 2.32 5.68 1.32
N GLY A 90 2.37 4.67 2.21
CA GLY A 90 3.23 4.67 3.39
C GLY A 90 2.73 5.56 4.54
N THR A 91 1.61 6.28 4.37
CA THR A 91 1.09 7.19 5.41
C THR A 91 0.03 6.58 6.32
N HIS A 92 -0.44 5.37 6.02
CA HIS A 92 -1.46 4.71 6.83
C HIS A 92 -0.85 4.14 8.13
N PRO A 93 -1.51 4.29 9.29
CA PRO A 93 -1.00 3.77 10.57
C PRO A 93 -0.67 2.27 10.57
N THR A 94 -1.43 1.44 9.84
CA THR A 94 -1.16 0.00 9.75
C THR A 94 0.15 -0.30 9.03
N THR A 95 0.51 0.45 8.00
CA THR A 95 1.80 0.33 7.32
C THR A 95 2.95 0.63 8.28
N TYR A 96 2.80 1.65 9.13
CA TYR A 96 3.80 1.97 10.17
C TYR A 96 3.97 0.83 11.17
N LEU A 97 2.85 0.25 11.61
CA LEU A 97 2.88 -0.87 12.54
C LEU A 97 3.57 -2.09 11.94
N CYS A 98 3.24 -2.43 10.69
CA CYS A 98 3.91 -3.52 9.97
C CYS A 98 5.41 -3.27 9.86
N ILE A 99 5.86 -2.10 9.41
CA ILE A 99 7.29 -1.79 9.27
C ILE A 99 8.01 -1.85 10.63
N ARG A 100 7.41 -1.35 11.72
CA ARG A 100 7.98 -1.44 13.06
C ARG A 100 8.10 -2.89 13.56
N LEU A 101 7.10 -3.73 13.27
CA LEU A 101 7.18 -5.15 13.61
C LEU A 101 8.23 -5.86 12.75
N MET A 102 8.29 -5.55 11.45
CA MET A 102 9.32 -6.07 10.56
C MET A 102 10.73 -5.68 11.05
N GLU A 103 10.93 -4.43 11.47
CA GLU A 103 12.21 -3.95 12.02
C GLU A 103 12.64 -4.72 13.26
N LYS A 104 11.68 -5.20 14.05
CA LYS A 104 11.94 -5.99 15.25
C LYS A 104 12.25 -7.47 14.96
N TYR A 105 11.64 -8.03 13.92
CA TYR A 105 11.61 -9.48 13.73
C TYR A 105 12.31 -9.99 12.47
N ILE A 106 12.60 -9.13 11.48
CA ILE A 106 13.31 -9.57 10.27
C ILE A 106 14.81 -9.58 10.53
N GLU A 107 15.43 -10.69 10.17
CA GLU A 107 16.88 -10.92 10.20
C GLU A 107 17.43 -11.13 8.78
N ASN A 108 18.72 -10.92 8.58
CA ASN A 108 19.40 -10.97 7.27
C ASN A 108 19.27 -12.32 6.53
N SER A 109 18.95 -13.39 7.24
CA SER A 109 18.79 -14.73 6.64
C SER A 109 17.34 -15.06 6.27
N HIS A 110 16.39 -14.24 6.69
CA HIS A 110 14.98 -14.52 6.55
C HIS A 110 14.51 -14.43 5.10
N THR A 111 13.59 -15.33 4.75
CA THR A 111 12.75 -15.26 3.56
C THR A 111 11.41 -14.65 3.94
N VAL A 112 10.95 -13.66 3.17
CA VAL A 112 9.75 -12.87 3.48
C VAL A 112 8.76 -12.96 2.34
N ILE A 113 7.47 -13.08 2.67
CA ILE A 113 6.39 -12.89 1.70
C ILE A 113 5.43 -11.79 2.19
N ASP A 114 5.11 -10.86 1.30
CA ASP A 114 4.14 -9.79 1.47
C ASP A 114 2.86 -10.12 0.71
N VAL A 115 1.78 -10.42 1.43
CA VAL A 115 0.49 -10.84 0.87
C VAL A 115 -0.46 -9.65 0.80
N GLY A 116 -0.85 -9.28 -0.41
CA GLY A 116 -1.52 -8.02 -0.71
C GLY A 116 -0.50 -6.89 -0.76
N THR A 117 0.54 -7.06 -1.59
CA THR A 117 1.73 -6.19 -1.57
C THR A 117 1.45 -4.73 -1.97
N GLY A 118 0.37 -4.48 -2.75
CA GLY A 118 -0.01 -3.13 -3.17
C GLY A 118 1.16 -2.39 -3.85
N SER A 119 1.59 -1.30 -3.26
CA SER A 119 2.73 -0.49 -3.75
C SER A 119 4.10 -1.15 -3.59
N GLY A 120 4.21 -2.31 -2.92
CA GLY A 120 5.46 -2.98 -2.62
C GLY A 120 6.25 -2.36 -1.45
N ILE A 121 5.67 -1.44 -0.70
CA ILE A 121 6.37 -0.73 0.40
C ILE A 121 6.95 -1.69 1.44
N LEU A 122 6.22 -2.76 1.80
CA LEU A 122 6.67 -3.74 2.79
C LEU A 122 7.76 -4.65 2.20
N MET A 123 7.73 -4.93 0.89
CA MET A 123 8.84 -5.60 0.20
C MET A 123 10.12 -4.75 0.23
N VAL A 124 10.02 -3.44 -0.03
CA VAL A 124 11.16 -2.52 0.06
C VAL A 124 11.68 -2.47 1.49
N ALA A 125 10.79 -2.42 2.49
CA ALA A 125 11.19 -2.46 3.90
C ALA A 125 11.94 -3.76 4.25
N ALA A 126 11.43 -4.92 3.81
CA ALA A 126 12.08 -6.22 4.02
C ALA A 126 13.49 -6.27 3.41
N ASN A 127 13.67 -5.74 2.19
CA ASN A 127 14.98 -5.65 1.55
C ASN A 127 15.95 -4.78 2.34
N LYS A 128 15.52 -3.59 2.77
CA LYS A 128 16.36 -2.67 3.56
C LYS A 128 16.72 -3.22 4.94
N LEU A 129 15.94 -4.16 5.46
CA LEU A 129 16.26 -4.92 6.68
C LEU A 129 17.21 -6.09 6.42
N GLY A 130 17.54 -6.36 5.15
CA GLY A 130 18.50 -7.40 4.76
C GLY A 130 17.87 -8.78 4.58
N ALA A 131 16.54 -8.88 4.36
CA ALA A 131 15.91 -10.15 4.04
C ALA A 131 16.56 -10.80 2.81
N LYS A 132 16.82 -12.12 2.90
CA LYS A 132 17.56 -12.88 1.88
C LYS A 132 16.75 -13.10 0.59
N GLU A 133 15.47 -13.29 0.73
CA GLU A 133 14.55 -13.52 -0.40
C GLU A 133 13.20 -12.89 -0.07
N ILE A 134 12.61 -12.20 -1.03
CA ILE A 134 11.39 -11.42 -0.82
C ILE A 134 10.41 -11.69 -1.95
N TRP A 135 9.22 -12.16 -1.58
CA TRP A 135 8.12 -12.33 -2.52
C TRP A 135 6.99 -11.37 -2.16
N GLY A 136 6.32 -10.83 -3.18
CA GLY A 136 5.08 -10.08 -3.05
C GLY A 136 4.00 -10.75 -3.88
N VAL A 137 2.79 -10.78 -3.35
CA VAL A 137 1.61 -11.28 -4.07
C VAL A 137 0.50 -10.25 -3.97
N ASP A 138 -0.13 -9.93 -5.09
CA ASP A 138 -1.35 -9.14 -5.13
C ASP A 138 -2.32 -9.71 -6.15
N ILE A 139 -3.62 -9.55 -5.91
CA ILE A 139 -4.66 -9.96 -6.84
C ILE A 139 -4.77 -8.99 -8.02
N ASP A 140 -4.36 -7.73 -7.81
CA ASP A 140 -4.38 -6.68 -8.79
C ASP A 140 -3.05 -6.64 -9.57
N ALA A 141 -3.13 -6.88 -10.88
CA ALA A 141 -1.97 -6.84 -11.75
C ALA A 141 -1.34 -5.43 -11.83
N ASP A 142 -2.14 -4.38 -11.79
CA ASP A 142 -1.65 -2.99 -11.80
C ASP A 142 -0.86 -2.68 -10.52
N ALA A 143 -1.32 -3.18 -9.37
CA ALA A 143 -0.58 -3.08 -8.11
C ALA A 143 0.76 -3.82 -8.18
N CYS A 144 0.79 -5.00 -8.79
CA CYS A 144 2.04 -5.75 -8.99
C CYS A 144 3.06 -4.98 -9.86
N GLU A 145 2.61 -4.28 -10.91
CA GLU A 145 3.50 -3.44 -11.71
C GLU A 145 4.04 -2.25 -10.91
N VAL A 146 3.18 -1.56 -10.15
CA VAL A 146 3.61 -0.47 -9.24
C VAL A 146 4.62 -0.98 -8.21
N ALA A 147 4.41 -2.17 -7.64
CA ALA A 147 5.36 -2.77 -6.71
C ALA A 147 6.74 -2.99 -7.37
N LYS A 148 6.78 -3.51 -8.60
CA LYS A 148 8.03 -3.70 -9.36
C LYS A 148 8.73 -2.36 -9.63
N GLU A 149 7.98 -1.33 -10.03
CA GLU A 149 8.52 0.01 -10.26
C GLU A 149 9.14 0.59 -8.99
N ASN A 150 8.46 0.46 -7.85
CA ASN A 150 8.96 0.92 -6.55
C ASN A 150 10.17 0.10 -6.06
N LEU A 151 10.24 -1.19 -6.35
CA LEU A 151 11.44 -2.00 -6.08
C LEU A 151 12.64 -1.47 -6.88
N ILE A 152 12.48 -1.26 -8.19
CA ILE A 152 13.52 -0.69 -9.06
C ILE A 152 13.95 0.69 -8.58
N LEU A 153 13.01 1.55 -8.20
CA LEU A 153 13.25 2.89 -7.66
C LEU A 153 14.15 2.86 -6.41
N ASN A 154 14.03 1.82 -5.60
CA ASN A 154 14.87 1.62 -4.41
C ASN A 154 16.15 0.81 -4.69
N GLY A 155 16.49 0.57 -5.97
CA GLY A 155 17.68 -0.16 -6.38
C GLY A 155 17.59 -1.67 -6.15
N ILE A 156 16.37 -2.21 -6.00
CA ILE A 156 16.13 -3.63 -5.77
C ILE A 156 15.82 -4.29 -7.12
N THR A 157 16.82 -4.94 -7.68
CA THR A 157 16.73 -5.63 -8.99
C THR A 157 17.17 -7.09 -8.91
N ASP A 158 17.14 -7.65 -7.71
CA ASP A 158 17.76 -8.93 -7.35
C ASP A 158 16.93 -10.11 -7.82
N GLU A 159 17.58 -11.18 -8.24
CA GLU A 159 16.97 -12.47 -8.60
C GLU A 159 16.17 -13.10 -7.45
N ASN A 160 16.46 -12.67 -6.22
CA ASN A 160 15.78 -13.13 -5.00
C ASN A 160 14.47 -12.39 -4.68
N THR A 161 14.06 -11.45 -5.53
CA THR A 161 12.84 -10.69 -5.35
C THR A 161 11.82 -11.04 -6.44
N LYS A 162 10.59 -11.44 -6.04
CA LYS A 162 9.51 -11.83 -6.96
C LYS A 162 8.22 -11.11 -6.65
N VAL A 163 7.55 -10.61 -7.67
CA VAL A 163 6.19 -10.07 -7.58
C VAL A 163 5.27 -10.90 -8.45
N LEU A 164 4.25 -11.49 -7.85
CA LEU A 164 3.34 -12.44 -8.48
C LEU A 164 1.89 -11.91 -8.44
N VAL A 165 1.20 -12.01 -9.56
CA VAL A 165 -0.25 -11.77 -9.60
C VAL A 165 -0.97 -13.01 -9.14
N GLY A 166 -1.74 -12.92 -8.05
CA GLY A 166 -2.47 -14.07 -7.51
C GLY A 166 -3.36 -13.73 -6.34
N ASN A 167 -4.29 -14.64 -6.06
CA ASN A 167 -5.20 -14.50 -4.93
C ASN A 167 -4.60 -15.17 -3.68
N LEU A 168 -4.15 -14.33 -2.72
CA LEU A 168 -3.48 -14.76 -1.49
C LEU A 168 -2.29 -15.68 -1.81
N LEU A 169 -2.31 -16.92 -1.31
CA LEU A 169 -1.21 -17.88 -1.42
C LEU A 169 -1.37 -18.89 -2.56
N ASN A 170 -2.37 -18.75 -3.42
CA ASN A 170 -2.68 -19.74 -4.45
C ASN A 170 -1.59 -19.88 -5.54
N VAL A 171 -0.74 -18.87 -5.66
CA VAL A 171 0.39 -18.85 -6.63
C VAL A 171 1.73 -19.24 -5.99
N VAL A 172 1.71 -19.54 -4.69
CA VAL A 172 2.90 -19.93 -3.94
C VAL A 172 2.95 -21.45 -3.83
N GLU A 173 3.76 -22.06 -4.68
CA GLU A 173 3.91 -23.52 -4.71
C GLU A 173 5.24 -23.94 -4.07
N ASN A 174 5.20 -24.96 -3.20
CA ASN A 174 6.38 -25.63 -2.63
C ASN A 174 7.43 -24.70 -2.01
N LYS A 175 7.00 -23.55 -1.48
CA LYS A 175 7.87 -22.56 -0.84
C LYS A 175 7.35 -22.22 0.55
N THR A 176 8.27 -22.15 1.50
CA THR A 176 7.98 -21.68 2.87
C THR A 176 8.82 -20.46 3.18
N PHE A 177 8.26 -19.59 4.01
CA PHE A 177 8.87 -18.32 4.42
C PHE A 177 9.07 -18.27 5.92
N ASP A 178 10.08 -17.53 6.34
CA ASP A 178 10.36 -17.26 7.74
C ASP A 178 9.43 -16.19 8.30
N VAL A 179 9.05 -15.22 7.44
CA VAL A 179 8.12 -14.14 7.80
C VAL A 179 7.05 -14.01 6.71
N VAL A 180 5.80 -13.98 7.14
CA VAL A 180 4.65 -13.61 6.30
C VAL A 180 4.14 -12.26 6.79
N VAL A 181 4.02 -11.30 5.90
CA VAL A 181 3.46 -9.97 6.19
C VAL A 181 2.17 -9.80 5.41
N ALA A 182 1.13 -9.23 6.03
CA ALA A 182 -0.15 -8.99 5.38
C ALA A 182 -0.84 -7.74 5.94
N ASN A 183 -0.77 -6.64 5.20
CA ASN A 183 -1.48 -5.40 5.52
C ASN A 183 -2.74 -5.26 4.66
N ILE A 184 -3.72 -6.12 4.90
CA ILE A 184 -4.96 -6.28 4.14
C ILE A 184 -6.19 -6.20 5.04
N LEU A 185 -7.39 -6.28 4.46
CA LEU A 185 -8.65 -6.25 5.21
C LEU A 185 -8.77 -7.46 6.13
N ALA A 186 -9.38 -7.27 7.31
CA ALA A 186 -9.52 -8.30 8.34
C ALA A 186 -10.21 -9.58 7.83
N ASP A 187 -11.26 -9.46 7.02
CA ASP A 187 -11.95 -10.62 6.45
C ASP A 187 -11.04 -11.42 5.50
N VAL A 188 -10.15 -10.73 4.80
CA VAL A 188 -9.18 -11.37 3.89
C VAL A 188 -8.07 -12.05 4.70
N ILE A 189 -7.66 -11.48 5.85
CA ILE A 189 -6.74 -12.16 6.79
C ILE A 189 -7.34 -13.47 7.28
N LEU A 190 -8.63 -13.51 7.62
CA LEU A 190 -9.30 -14.76 8.02
C LEU A 190 -9.31 -15.82 6.90
N MET A 191 -9.32 -15.39 5.64
CA MET A 191 -9.17 -16.31 4.51
C MET A 191 -7.72 -16.80 4.38
N LEU A 192 -6.74 -15.89 4.51
CA LEU A 192 -5.31 -16.21 4.46
C LEU A 192 -4.93 -17.26 5.51
N LEU A 193 -5.45 -17.14 6.73
CA LEU A 193 -5.15 -18.04 7.84
C LEU A 193 -5.52 -19.51 7.58
N LYS A 194 -6.47 -19.79 6.67
CA LYS A 194 -6.83 -21.16 6.30
C LYS A 194 -5.70 -21.89 5.57
N ASP A 195 -4.87 -21.16 4.86
CA ASP A 195 -3.79 -21.69 4.02
C ASP A 195 -2.39 -21.34 4.52
N ILE A 196 -2.28 -20.53 5.58
CA ILE A 196 -1.01 -20.01 6.07
C ILE A 196 0.01 -21.11 6.40
N SER A 197 -0.46 -22.25 6.93
CA SER A 197 0.40 -23.39 7.28
C SER A 197 1.10 -24.05 6.09
N LYS A 198 0.67 -23.73 4.87
CA LYS A 198 1.30 -24.22 3.64
C LYS A 198 2.60 -23.47 3.33
N VAL A 199 2.71 -22.23 3.80
CA VAL A 199 3.81 -21.32 3.45
C VAL A 199 4.63 -20.85 4.65
N ILE A 200 4.18 -21.08 5.88
CA ILE A 200 4.90 -20.73 7.10
C ILE A 200 5.20 -21.98 7.91
N LYS A 201 6.42 -22.10 8.42
CA LYS A 201 6.79 -23.19 9.32
C LYS A 201 6.37 -22.86 10.75
N LYS A 202 6.30 -23.89 11.60
CA LYS A 202 6.12 -23.71 13.04
C LYS A 202 7.22 -22.81 13.59
N ASP A 203 6.84 -21.90 14.49
CA ASP A 203 7.70 -20.93 15.15
C ASP A 203 8.18 -19.74 14.26
N ASN A 204 7.72 -19.66 13.01
CA ASN A 204 7.93 -18.51 12.13
C ASN A 204 6.86 -17.42 12.35
N ILE A 205 7.01 -16.26 11.72
CA ILE A 205 6.32 -15.03 12.13
C ILE A 205 5.27 -14.62 11.09
N LEU A 206 4.07 -14.31 11.57
CA LEU A 206 3.03 -13.59 10.81
C LEU A 206 2.88 -12.17 11.40
N ILE A 207 2.97 -11.17 10.54
CA ILE A 207 2.81 -9.73 10.84
C ILE A 207 1.59 -9.19 10.11
#